data_ffa73c10f2c19604b6f8ba82cd4eb4bb
#
_entry.id   ffa73c10f2c19604b6f8ba82cd4eb4bb
#
_cell.length_a   1.000
_cell.length_b   1.000
_cell.length_c   1.000
_cell.angle_alpha   90.00
_cell.angle_beta   90.00
_cell.angle_gamma   90.00
#
_symmetry.space_group_name_H-M   'P 1'
#
loop_
_entity.id
_entity.type
_entity.pdbx_description
1 polymer ?
#
loop_
_entity_poly.entity_id
_entity_poly.type
_entity_poly.pdbx_seq_one_letter_code
_entity_poly.pdbx_strand_id
1 'polypeptide(L)'
;MDTPGESASATSGALNGGGIIAAIKASGIEYVLSVPDIVTSSGLLRPIADDRELRLIRVCKEDECIGIASGLSYCDKRALILIQHTGFLDSINAIRGIAVEYKQPICMMVGLLQHDPELAPRLSPRYGVRIMEPILDDMGITHHLISVDADVAKIQPAIEKAYAASEPVAFLIGRSPT
;
A
#
# COMPACT_ATOMS: atom_id res chain seq x y z
N MET A 1 14.44 -6.01 -44.19
CA MET A 1 15.44 -5.65 -43.13
C MET A 1 14.63 -5.38 -41.90
N ASP A 2 14.42 -6.46 -41.12
CA ASP A 2 13.65 -6.43 -39.88
C ASP A 2 14.59 -6.05 -38.74
N THR A 3 14.31 -4.97 -38.06
CA THR A 3 14.95 -4.62 -36.79
C THR A 3 14.33 -5.44 -35.68
N PRO A 4 15.12 -6.16 -34.86
CA PRO A 4 14.59 -6.86 -33.69
C PRO A 4 14.17 -5.84 -32.64
N GLY A 5 12.92 -5.93 -32.20
CA GLY A 5 12.42 -5.18 -31.05
C GLY A 5 13.23 -5.49 -29.80
N GLU A 6 13.68 -4.45 -29.12
CA GLU A 6 14.24 -4.53 -27.77
C GLU A 6 13.21 -5.17 -26.82
N SER A 7 13.50 -6.41 -26.45
CA SER A 7 12.82 -7.01 -25.32
C SER A 7 13.26 -6.28 -24.06
N ALA A 8 12.39 -5.52 -23.44
CA ALA A 8 12.60 -5.00 -22.12
C ALA A 8 12.88 -6.19 -21.18
N SER A 9 14.11 -6.28 -20.71
CA SER A 9 14.56 -7.24 -19.71
C SER A 9 13.72 -7.03 -18.45
N ALA A 10 12.82 -7.96 -18.17
CA ALA A 10 12.13 -8.03 -16.90
C ALA A 10 13.20 -8.25 -15.81
N THR A 11 13.47 -7.23 -15.00
CA THR A 11 14.30 -7.34 -13.81
C THR A 11 13.56 -8.23 -12.81
N SER A 12 13.89 -9.52 -12.80
CA SER A 12 13.53 -10.45 -11.72
C SER A 12 14.19 -9.96 -10.43
N GLY A 13 13.53 -9.04 -9.72
CA GLY A 13 14.02 -8.42 -8.51
C GLY A 13 13.32 -8.99 -7.28
N ALA A 14 14.06 -9.18 -6.19
CA ALA A 14 13.49 -9.40 -4.86
C ALA A 14 12.83 -8.10 -4.37
N LEU A 15 11.87 -8.23 -3.44
CA LEU A 15 11.30 -7.13 -2.69
C LEU A 15 11.61 -7.33 -1.21
N ASN A 16 12.47 -6.51 -0.66
CA ASN A 16 12.93 -6.62 0.72
C ASN A 16 11.98 -5.89 1.67
N GLY A 17 11.34 -6.65 2.57
CA GLY A 17 10.42 -6.11 3.57
C GLY A 17 11.10 -5.14 4.55
N GLY A 18 12.34 -5.40 4.93
CA GLY A 18 13.13 -4.51 5.79
C GLY A 18 13.34 -3.13 5.18
N GLY A 19 13.57 -3.05 3.86
CA GLY A 19 13.65 -1.78 3.14
C GLY A 19 12.34 -1.00 3.16
N ILE A 20 11.22 -1.68 2.97
CA ILE A 20 9.88 -1.07 3.08
C ILE A 20 9.63 -0.54 4.50
N ILE A 21 9.93 -1.33 5.53
CA ILE A 21 9.76 -0.92 6.93
C ILE A 21 10.63 0.30 7.25
N ALA A 22 11.87 0.32 6.78
CA ALA A 22 12.75 1.47 6.95
C ALA A 22 12.17 2.75 6.30
N ALA A 23 11.61 2.64 5.08
CA ALA A 23 10.95 3.76 4.40
C ALA A 23 9.69 4.25 5.14
N ILE A 24 8.89 3.33 5.70
CA ILE A 24 7.73 3.64 6.52
C ILE A 24 8.16 4.45 7.76
N LYS A 25 9.19 3.98 8.48
CA LYS A 25 9.72 4.66 9.67
C LYS A 25 10.31 6.04 9.33
N ALA A 26 11.08 6.13 8.24
CA ALA A 26 11.64 7.40 7.77
C ALA A 26 10.57 8.43 7.41
N SER A 27 9.34 7.99 7.07
CA SER A 27 8.18 8.87 6.81
C SER A 27 7.52 9.39 8.10
N GLY A 28 8.01 9.02 9.27
CA GLY A 28 7.43 9.39 10.56
C GLY A 28 6.14 8.64 10.90
N ILE A 29 5.86 7.51 10.25
CA ILE A 29 4.76 6.63 10.64
C ILE A 29 5.06 6.02 12.02
N GLU A 30 4.12 6.15 12.95
CA GLU A 30 4.18 5.61 14.31
C GLU A 30 3.23 4.39 14.47
N TYR A 31 2.14 4.36 13.70
CA TYR A 31 1.08 3.36 13.84
C TYR A 31 0.89 2.60 12.53
N VAL A 32 0.75 1.29 12.65
CA VAL A 32 0.33 0.43 11.53
C VAL A 32 -0.98 -0.24 11.90
N LEU A 33 -1.99 -0.04 11.07
CA LEU A 33 -3.34 -0.60 11.24
C LEU A 33 -3.51 -1.76 10.28
N SER A 34 -3.95 -2.91 10.73
CA SER A 34 -3.97 -4.09 9.85
C SER A 34 -5.09 -5.06 10.16
N VAL A 35 -5.64 -5.64 9.09
CA VAL A 35 -6.20 -6.98 9.08
C VAL A 35 -5.16 -7.88 8.44
N PRO A 36 -4.70 -8.97 9.09
CA PRO A 36 -3.63 -9.81 8.56
C PRO A 36 -3.95 -10.40 7.20
N ASP A 37 -3.01 -10.32 6.25
CA ASP A 37 -3.13 -10.90 4.93
C ASP A 37 -1.94 -11.82 4.57
N ILE A 38 -2.10 -12.67 3.56
CA ILE A 38 -1.08 -13.65 3.15
C ILE A 38 0.09 -12.98 2.43
N VAL A 39 -0.15 -11.92 1.66
CA VAL A 39 0.88 -11.29 0.80
C VAL A 39 1.94 -10.60 1.64
N THR A 40 1.52 -9.85 2.67
CA THR A 40 2.42 -8.98 3.44
C THR A 40 2.81 -9.56 4.81
N SER A 41 2.16 -10.66 5.24
CA SER A 41 2.33 -11.19 6.60
C SER A 41 3.76 -11.54 6.98
N SER A 42 4.51 -12.26 6.14
CA SER A 42 5.87 -12.70 6.50
C SER A 42 6.89 -11.58 6.41
N GLY A 43 6.87 -10.80 5.34
CA GLY A 43 7.88 -9.77 5.08
C GLY A 43 7.59 -8.41 5.72
N LEU A 44 6.35 -8.14 6.13
CA LEU A 44 5.97 -6.85 6.73
C LEU A 44 5.29 -7.01 8.09
N LEU A 45 4.13 -7.68 8.15
CA LEU A 45 3.30 -7.65 9.36
C LEU A 45 4.00 -8.25 10.58
N ARG A 46 4.71 -9.38 10.42
CA ARG A 46 5.45 -10.02 11.51
C ARG A 46 6.62 -9.16 11.98
N PRO A 47 7.54 -8.69 11.11
CA PRO A 47 8.60 -7.77 11.53
C PRO A 47 8.07 -6.49 12.17
N ILE A 48 6.97 -5.92 11.67
CA ILE A 48 6.33 -4.74 12.27
C ILE A 48 5.78 -5.05 13.67
N ALA A 49 5.23 -6.24 13.89
CA ALA A 49 4.72 -6.64 15.21
C ALA A 49 5.83 -6.75 16.26
N ASP A 50 7.05 -7.05 15.83
CA ASP A 50 8.24 -7.18 16.70
C ASP A 50 9.05 -5.87 16.80
N ASP A 51 8.71 -4.85 15.97
CA ASP A 51 9.40 -3.55 15.96
C ASP A 51 8.99 -2.71 17.18
N ARG A 52 9.97 -2.08 17.83
CA ARG A 52 9.73 -1.27 19.05
C ARG A 52 9.32 0.18 18.76
N GLU A 53 9.52 0.66 17.54
CA GLU A 53 9.21 2.02 17.12
C GLU A 53 7.85 2.11 16.44
N LEU A 54 7.31 0.99 15.93
CA LEU A 54 6.02 0.91 15.29
C LEU A 54 4.98 0.28 16.23
N ARG A 55 3.80 0.88 16.31
CA ARG A 55 2.68 0.37 17.09
C ARG A 55 1.68 -0.32 16.17
N LEU A 56 1.65 -1.65 16.18
CA LEU A 56 0.68 -2.42 15.41
C LEU A 56 -0.67 -2.46 16.12
N ILE A 57 -1.71 -2.02 15.43
CA ILE A 57 -3.11 -2.11 15.84
C ILE A 57 -3.82 -3.09 14.88
N ARG A 58 -4.28 -4.21 15.40
CA ARG A 58 -5.08 -5.18 14.65
C ARG A 58 -6.56 -4.89 14.85
N VAL A 59 -7.30 -4.93 13.77
CA VAL A 59 -8.76 -4.70 13.77
C VAL A 59 -9.48 -5.90 13.17
N CYS A 60 -10.82 -5.92 13.28
CA CYS A 60 -11.64 -7.02 12.77
C CYS A 60 -12.08 -6.82 11.32
N LYS A 61 -12.20 -5.57 10.87
CA LYS A 61 -12.57 -5.20 9.51
C LYS A 61 -11.67 -4.09 8.96
N GLU A 62 -11.41 -4.13 7.67
CA GLU A 62 -10.49 -3.20 7.02
C GLU A 62 -11.02 -1.75 7.01
N ASP A 63 -12.32 -1.54 6.93
CA ASP A 63 -12.95 -0.22 7.02
C ASP A 63 -12.73 0.48 8.38
N GLU A 64 -12.57 -0.29 9.47
CA GLU A 64 -12.19 0.24 10.78
C GLU A 64 -10.83 0.94 10.74
N CYS A 65 -9.88 0.41 9.94
CA CYS A 65 -8.56 1.04 9.75
C CYS A 65 -8.69 2.47 9.24
N ILE A 66 -9.61 2.73 8.32
CA ILE A 66 -9.79 4.06 7.72
C ILE A 66 -10.23 5.07 8.78
N GLY A 67 -11.22 4.71 9.60
CA GLY A 67 -11.70 5.56 10.69
C GLY A 67 -10.64 5.81 11.76
N ILE A 68 -9.90 4.78 12.17
CA ILE A 68 -8.83 4.91 13.17
C ILE A 68 -7.68 5.76 12.64
N ALA A 69 -7.23 5.55 11.38
CA ALA A 69 -6.17 6.35 10.77
C ALA A 69 -6.55 7.84 10.70
N SER A 70 -7.81 8.13 10.35
CA SER A 70 -8.33 9.50 10.38
C SER A 70 -8.30 10.10 11.80
N GLY A 71 -8.76 9.36 12.81
CA GLY A 71 -8.71 9.80 14.20
C GLY A 71 -7.27 10.07 14.68
N LEU A 72 -6.31 9.24 14.30
CA LEU A 72 -4.89 9.44 14.59
C LEU A 72 -4.36 10.71 13.91
N SER A 73 -4.75 10.96 12.65
CA SER A 73 -4.35 12.17 11.92
C SER A 73 -4.83 13.45 12.62
N TYR A 74 -6.05 13.48 13.17
CA TYR A 74 -6.55 14.59 13.96
C TYR A 74 -5.79 14.80 15.29
N CYS A 75 -5.02 13.79 15.73
CA CYS A 75 -4.16 13.85 16.90
C CYS A 75 -2.68 14.10 16.53
N ASP A 76 -2.40 14.57 15.33
CA ASP A 76 -1.05 14.76 14.78
C ASP A 76 -0.19 13.49 14.80
N LYS A 77 -0.83 12.32 14.63
CA LYS A 77 -0.19 11.01 14.54
C LYS A 77 -0.24 10.47 13.12
N ARG A 78 0.88 9.94 12.66
CA ARG A 78 0.96 9.33 11.34
C ARG A 78 0.72 7.84 11.41
N ALA A 79 -0.15 7.35 10.54
CA ALA A 79 -0.52 5.95 10.45
C ALA A 79 -0.43 5.42 9.02
N LEU A 80 -0.12 4.13 8.89
CA LEU A 80 -0.18 3.37 7.66
C LEU A 80 -1.18 2.23 7.84
N ILE A 81 -2.03 2.01 6.84
CA ILE A 81 -2.94 0.87 6.77
C ILE A 81 -2.26 -0.22 5.94
N LEU A 82 -2.17 -1.44 6.49
CA LEU A 82 -1.59 -2.61 5.85
C LEU A 82 -2.67 -3.69 5.71
N ILE A 83 -3.20 -3.85 4.51
CA ILE A 83 -4.34 -4.72 4.20
C ILE A 83 -4.19 -5.41 2.84
N GLN A 84 -5.06 -6.38 2.57
CA GLN A 84 -5.16 -7.02 1.26
C GLN A 84 -6.09 -6.24 0.32
N HIS A 85 -5.95 -6.43 -1.00
CA HIS A 85 -6.82 -5.77 -1.98
C HIS A 85 -8.32 -6.10 -1.80
N THR A 86 -8.64 -7.27 -1.27
CA THR A 86 -10.04 -7.63 -0.96
C THR A 86 -10.62 -6.77 0.14
N GLY A 87 -9.82 -6.47 1.18
CA GLY A 87 -10.21 -5.56 2.26
C GLY A 87 -10.27 -4.09 1.80
N PHE A 88 -9.38 -3.68 0.87
CA PHE A 88 -9.52 -2.39 0.22
C PHE A 88 -10.87 -2.27 -0.51
N LEU A 89 -11.26 -3.28 -1.30
CA LEU A 89 -12.52 -3.30 -2.03
C LEU A 89 -13.74 -3.30 -1.08
N ASP A 90 -13.67 -3.98 0.06
CA ASP A 90 -14.71 -3.94 1.10
C ASP A 90 -14.81 -2.56 1.77
N SER A 91 -13.72 -1.79 1.79
CA SER A 91 -13.60 -0.48 2.44
C SER A 91 -13.88 0.73 1.53
N ILE A 92 -14.24 0.52 0.27
CA ILE A 92 -14.36 1.60 -0.75
C ILE A 92 -15.22 2.76 -0.24
N ASN A 93 -16.35 2.50 0.43
CA ASN A 93 -17.22 3.58 0.91
C ASN A 93 -16.57 4.39 2.04
N ALA A 94 -15.85 3.75 2.96
CA ALA A 94 -15.12 4.45 4.02
C ALA A 94 -13.96 5.28 3.43
N ILE A 95 -13.23 4.73 2.46
CA ILE A 95 -12.14 5.44 1.76
C ILE A 95 -12.71 6.65 1.02
N ARG A 96 -13.81 6.48 0.26
CA ARG A 96 -14.48 7.58 -0.45
C ARG A 96 -14.86 8.71 0.51
N GLY A 97 -15.56 8.38 1.59
CA GLY A 97 -16.06 9.38 2.54
C GLY A 97 -14.90 10.05 3.30
N ILE A 98 -14.07 9.27 3.96
CA ILE A 98 -13.07 9.79 4.90
C ILE A 98 -11.82 10.29 4.17
N ALA A 99 -11.23 9.47 3.29
CA ALA A 99 -9.96 9.82 2.68
C ALA A 99 -10.13 10.85 1.55
N VAL A 100 -11.14 10.68 0.69
CA VAL A 100 -11.31 11.53 -0.50
C VAL A 100 -12.14 12.77 -0.20
N GLU A 101 -13.40 12.62 0.28
CA GLU A 101 -14.31 13.75 0.48
C GLU A 101 -13.91 14.62 1.67
N TYR A 102 -13.52 14.01 2.81
CA TYR A 102 -13.03 14.74 3.98
C TYR A 102 -11.54 15.05 3.93
N LYS A 103 -10.85 14.72 2.84
CA LYS A 103 -9.43 15.04 2.59
C LYS A 103 -8.52 14.65 3.75
N GLN A 104 -8.56 13.37 4.13
CA GLN A 104 -7.67 12.85 5.16
C GLN A 104 -6.44 12.17 4.55
N PRO A 105 -5.24 12.34 5.13
CA PRO A 105 -3.99 11.74 4.62
C PRO A 105 -3.93 10.24 4.97
N ILE A 106 -4.80 9.46 4.37
CA ILE A 106 -4.87 8.02 4.58
C ILE A 106 -3.84 7.33 3.69
N CYS A 107 -2.78 6.80 4.32
CA CYS A 107 -1.74 6.04 3.65
C CYS A 107 -2.08 4.54 3.70
N MET A 108 -2.20 3.90 2.54
CA MET A 108 -2.60 2.49 2.42
C MET A 108 -1.52 1.68 1.71
N MET A 109 -1.13 0.55 2.29
CA MET A 109 -0.27 -0.45 1.67
C MET A 109 -1.11 -1.71 1.44
N VAL A 110 -1.30 -2.08 0.18
CA VAL A 110 -2.33 -3.03 -0.25
C VAL A 110 -1.69 -4.23 -0.94
N GLY A 111 -1.72 -5.39 -0.30
CA GLY A 111 -1.21 -6.63 -0.87
C GLY A 111 -2.09 -7.16 -2.00
N LEU A 112 -1.51 -7.41 -3.17
CA LEU A 112 -2.21 -7.95 -4.34
C LEU A 112 -2.18 -9.48 -4.32
N LEU A 113 -3.17 -10.11 -3.68
CA LEU A 113 -3.25 -11.57 -3.56
C LEU A 113 -3.33 -12.25 -4.93
N GLN A 114 -2.48 -13.26 -5.15
CA GLN A 114 -2.39 -14.06 -6.38
C GLN A 114 -2.09 -13.23 -7.64
N HIS A 115 -1.49 -12.07 -7.46
CA HIS A 115 -0.94 -11.30 -8.57
C HIS A 115 0.33 -11.97 -9.09
N ASP A 116 0.49 -11.99 -10.40
CA ASP A 116 1.74 -12.36 -11.06
C ASP A 116 2.65 -11.12 -11.13
N PRO A 117 3.78 -11.11 -10.41
CA PRO A 117 4.66 -9.92 -10.37
C PRO A 117 5.27 -9.51 -11.72
N GLU A 118 5.23 -10.40 -12.72
CA GLU A 118 5.73 -10.13 -14.07
C GLU A 118 4.69 -9.43 -14.96
N LEU A 119 3.46 -9.26 -14.47
CA LEU A 119 2.39 -8.57 -15.18
C LEU A 119 2.09 -7.22 -14.53
N ALA A 120 1.61 -6.26 -15.32
CA ALA A 120 0.98 -5.08 -14.74
C ALA A 120 -0.35 -5.47 -14.06
N PRO A 121 -0.73 -4.87 -12.91
CA PRO A 121 -1.98 -5.21 -12.21
C PRO A 121 -3.21 -5.17 -13.12
N ARG A 122 -3.29 -4.20 -14.04
CA ARG A 122 -4.39 -4.07 -15.02
C ARG A 122 -4.51 -5.24 -15.98
N LEU A 123 -3.45 -6.01 -16.18
CA LEU A 123 -3.41 -7.18 -17.05
C LEU A 123 -3.62 -8.48 -16.29
N SER A 124 -3.81 -8.42 -14.98
CA SER A 124 -4.01 -9.61 -14.14
C SER A 124 -5.25 -10.39 -14.57
N PRO A 125 -5.16 -11.75 -14.67
CA PRO A 125 -6.32 -12.59 -14.85
C PRO A 125 -7.24 -12.57 -13.62
N ARG A 126 -6.73 -12.13 -12.46
CA ARG A 126 -7.50 -12.00 -11.22
C ARG A 126 -8.30 -10.71 -11.26
N TYR A 127 -9.62 -10.84 -11.31
CA TYR A 127 -10.52 -9.69 -11.46
C TYR A 127 -10.31 -8.64 -10.36
N GLY A 128 -10.23 -9.05 -9.08
CA GLY A 128 -10.02 -8.14 -7.95
C GLY A 128 -8.70 -7.34 -8.04
N VAL A 129 -7.62 -7.95 -8.55
CA VAL A 129 -6.34 -7.24 -8.79
C VAL A 129 -6.47 -6.29 -9.97
N ARG A 130 -7.09 -6.73 -11.07
CA ARG A 130 -7.21 -5.95 -12.31
C ARG A 130 -7.95 -4.63 -12.13
N ILE A 131 -8.92 -4.57 -11.22
CA ILE A 131 -9.73 -3.37 -10.99
C ILE A 131 -9.12 -2.40 -9.98
N MET A 132 -8.03 -2.76 -9.29
CA MET A 132 -7.46 -1.92 -8.23
C MET A 132 -7.03 -0.55 -8.74
N GLU A 133 -6.15 -0.50 -9.76
CA GLU A 133 -5.69 0.78 -10.32
C GLU A 133 -6.85 1.59 -10.92
N PRO A 134 -7.77 1.02 -11.73
CA PRO A 134 -8.95 1.74 -12.20
C PRO A 134 -9.78 2.39 -11.10
N ILE A 135 -10.02 1.69 -10.00
CA ILE A 135 -10.77 2.26 -8.85
C ILE A 135 -10.00 3.40 -8.20
N LEU A 136 -8.69 3.25 -8.00
CA LEU A 136 -7.85 4.30 -7.42
C LEU A 136 -7.82 5.54 -8.33
N ASP A 137 -7.74 5.36 -9.65
CA ASP A 137 -7.79 6.45 -10.63
C ASP A 137 -9.14 7.18 -10.59
N ASP A 138 -10.25 6.44 -10.61
CA ASP A 138 -11.60 7.01 -10.58
C ASP A 138 -11.88 7.76 -9.27
N MET A 139 -11.25 7.32 -8.16
CA MET A 139 -11.31 8.00 -6.87
C MET A 139 -10.31 9.16 -6.74
N GLY A 140 -9.44 9.39 -7.72
CA GLY A 140 -8.40 10.41 -7.69
C GLY A 140 -7.29 10.14 -6.67
N ILE A 141 -7.07 8.87 -6.28
CA ILE A 141 -6.09 8.48 -5.28
C ILE A 141 -4.74 8.22 -5.96
N THR A 142 -3.71 8.99 -5.59
CA THR A 142 -2.33 8.73 -6.02
C THR A 142 -1.92 7.32 -5.58
N HIS A 143 -1.37 6.53 -6.52
CA HIS A 143 -0.93 5.18 -6.19
C HIS A 143 0.39 4.80 -6.86
N HIS A 144 1.08 3.84 -6.26
CA HIS A 144 2.38 3.33 -6.71
C HIS A 144 2.41 1.82 -6.63
N LEU A 145 2.87 1.16 -7.69
CA LEU A 145 3.20 -0.27 -7.65
C LEU A 145 4.58 -0.43 -7.01
N ILE A 146 4.66 -1.33 -6.03
CA ILE A 146 5.89 -1.71 -5.32
C ILE A 146 6.10 -3.22 -5.54
N SER A 147 6.98 -3.57 -6.48
CA SER A 147 7.23 -4.96 -6.87
C SER A 147 8.70 -5.36 -6.78
N VAL A 148 9.61 -4.38 -6.73
CA VAL A 148 11.06 -4.59 -6.63
C VAL A 148 11.68 -3.58 -5.66
N ASP A 149 12.89 -3.84 -5.18
CA ASP A 149 13.59 -2.98 -4.23
C ASP A 149 13.75 -1.53 -4.71
N ALA A 150 13.93 -1.32 -6.02
CA ALA A 150 14.01 0.02 -6.59
C ALA A 150 12.74 0.87 -6.38
N ASP A 151 11.57 0.22 -6.23
CA ASP A 151 10.30 0.92 -6.01
C ASP A 151 10.17 1.47 -4.58
N VAL A 152 10.93 0.93 -3.62
CA VAL A 152 10.88 1.33 -2.21
C VAL A 152 11.18 2.82 -2.04
N ALA A 153 12.02 3.39 -2.89
CA ALA A 153 12.35 4.82 -2.88
C ALA A 153 11.13 5.74 -3.12
N LYS A 154 10.02 5.21 -3.65
CA LYS A 154 8.77 5.97 -3.87
C LYS A 154 7.97 6.18 -2.57
N ILE A 155 8.17 5.34 -1.55
CA ILE A 155 7.30 5.27 -0.37
C ILE A 155 7.39 6.54 0.47
N GLN A 156 8.59 6.90 0.93
CA GLN A 156 8.76 8.05 1.82
C GLN A 156 8.25 9.36 1.20
N PRO A 157 8.67 9.78 -0.01
CA PRO A 157 8.21 11.05 -0.57
C PRO A 157 6.71 11.07 -0.84
N ALA A 158 6.09 9.92 -1.17
CA ALA A 158 4.65 9.84 -1.39
C ALA A 158 3.86 9.99 -0.09
N ILE A 159 4.31 9.39 1.02
CA ILE A 159 3.71 9.57 2.34
C ILE A 159 3.85 11.04 2.81
N GLU A 160 5.03 11.62 2.67
CA GLU A 160 5.27 13.02 3.04
C GLU A 160 4.34 13.96 2.26
N LYS A 161 4.20 13.73 0.95
CA LYS A 161 3.28 14.50 0.10
C LYS A 161 1.82 14.32 0.55
N ALA A 162 1.39 13.08 0.86
CA ALA A 162 0.04 12.79 1.31
C ALA A 162 -0.33 13.58 2.57
N TYR A 163 0.56 13.60 3.56
CA TYR A 163 0.34 14.38 4.80
C TYR A 163 0.40 15.89 4.55
N ALA A 164 1.30 16.37 3.69
CA ALA A 164 1.40 17.80 3.38
C ALA A 164 0.18 18.32 2.61
N ALA A 165 -0.41 17.50 1.73
CA ALA A 165 -1.55 17.87 0.92
C ALA A 165 -2.92 17.53 1.56
N SER A 166 -2.93 16.76 2.66
CA SER A 166 -4.14 16.14 3.22
C SER A 166 -4.88 15.30 2.17
N GLU A 167 -4.16 14.41 1.50
CA GLU A 167 -4.66 13.54 0.44
C GLU A 167 -4.31 12.07 0.72
N PRO A 168 -5.13 11.12 0.30
CA PRO A 168 -4.79 9.70 0.41
C PRO A 168 -3.70 9.27 -0.58
N VAL A 169 -2.97 8.21 -0.21
CA VAL A 169 -2.02 7.52 -1.10
C VAL A 169 -2.12 6.01 -0.93
N ALA A 170 -1.96 5.25 -2.01
CA ALA A 170 -1.95 3.79 -2.00
C ALA A 170 -0.64 3.23 -2.59
N PHE A 171 -0.08 2.22 -1.91
CA PHE A 171 1.05 1.43 -2.39
C PHE A 171 0.55 0.01 -2.66
N LEU A 172 0.53 -0.39 -3.92
CA LEU A 172 0.12 -1.73 -4.34
C LEU A 172 1.32 -2.67 -4.25
N ILE A 173 1.29 -3.62 -3.32
CA ILE A 173 2.37 -4.59 -3.14
C ILE A 173 2.16 -5.72 -4.13
N GLY A 174 2.90 -5.66 -5.24
CA GLY A 174 2.76 -6.58 -6.37
C GLY A 174 3.55 -7.89 -6.23
N ARG A 175 4.45 -7.97 -5.26
CA ARG A 175 5.25 -9.16 -4.94
C ARG A 175 5.32 -9.32 -3.41
N SER A 176 5.20 -10.55 -2.91
CA SER A 176 5.35 -10.80 -1.46
C SER A 176 6.73 -10.39 -0.99
N PRO A 177 6.85 -9.47 -0.02
CA PRO A 177 8.13 -9.07 0.53
C PRO A 177 8.78 -10.20 1.35
N THR A 178 10.10 -10.30 1.33
CA THR A 178 10.90 -11.30 2.07
C THR A 178 11.87 -10.63 3.04
#